data_70019b9d50b57e1b6ad452cb4da03e16
#
_entry.id   70019b9d50b57e1b6ad452cb4da03e16
#
_cell.length_a   1.000
_cell.length_b   1.000
_cell.length_c   1.000
_cell.angle_alpha   90.00
_cell.angle_beta   90.00
_cell.angle_gamma   90.00
#
_symmetry.space_group_name_H-M   'P 1'
#
loop_
_entity.id
_entity.type
_entity.pdbx_description
1 polymer ?
#
loop_
_entity_poly.entity_id
_entity_poly.type
_entity_poly.pdbx_seq_one_letter_code
_entity_poly.pdbx_strand_id
1 'polypeptide(L)'
;MLRTIILAIAATAAATLATAAAANTNAITIVGGTTAHIGYSDIDLHSATGQHQLGGRIRRAAEMICADGASNLVPFSSPTAQCYRAAVADGVSQMRALGTR
;
A
#
# COMPACT_ATOMS: atom_id res chain seq x y z
N MET A 1 26.82 -12.52 56.51
CA MET A 1 25.87 -11.51 56.09
C MET A 1 25.74 -11.54 54.58
N LEU A 2 24.70 -12.10 54.14
CA LEU A 2 24.39 -12.14 52.72
C LEU A 2 23.78 -10.85 52.32
N ARG A 3 24.46 -10.13 51.50
CA ARG A 3 23.88 -9.03 50.81
C ARG A 3 23.39 -9.53 49.47
N THR A 4 22.13 -9.70 49.40
CA THR A 4 21.46 -9.98 48.15
C THR A 4 21.56 -8.74 47.27
N ILE A 5 22.42 -8.82 46.33
CA ILE A 5 22.44 -7.84 45.27
C ILE A 5 21.32 -8.23 44.31
N ILE A 6 20.23 -7.55 44.44
CA ILE A 6 19.17 -7.66 43.47
C ILE A 6 19.65 -6.89 42.24
N LEU A 7 20.17 -7.60 41.29
CA LEU A 7 20.34 -7.06 39.98
C LEU A 7 18.96 -6.94 39.34
N ALA A 8 18.40 -5.80 39.42
CA ALA A 8 17.28 -5.45 38.59
C ALA A 8 17.80 -5.34 37.16
N ILE A 9 17.67 -6.40 36.44
CA ILE A 9 17.83 -6.35 35.02
C ILE A 9 16.61 -5.65 34.50
N ALA A 10 16.73 -4.38 34.28
CA ALA A 10 15.77 -3.64 33.50
C ALA A 10 15.90 -4.18 32.08
N ALA A 11 15.06 -5.12 31.76
CA ALA A 11 14.85 -5.50 30.39
C ALA A 11 14.20 -4.29 29.71
N THR A 12 15.00 -3.45 29.17
CA THR A 12 14.51 -2.47 28.22
C THR A 12 14.08 -3.23 27.00
N ALA A 13 12.85 -3.61 26.98
CA ALA A 13 12.23 -4.01 25.77
C ALA A 13 12.31 -2.80 24.84
N ALA A 14 13.27 -2.80 23.97
CA ALA A 14 13.29 -1.88 22.88
C ALA A 14 12.11 -2.27 21.99
N ALA A 15 10.99 -1.64 22.24
CA ALA A 15 9.89 -1.68 21.32
C ALA A 15 10.34 -0.92 20.09
N THR A 16 10.95 -1.63 19.19
CA THR A 16 11.17 -1.10 17.86
C THR A 16 9.84 -1.09 17.17
N LEU A 17 9.12 -0.07 17.44
CA LEU A 17 7.93 0.18 16.68
C LEU A 17 8.35 0.59 15.29
N ALA A 18 8.08 -0.26 14.37
CA ALA A 18 8.13 0.12 12.98
C ALA A 18 7.00 1.11 12.75
N THR A 19 7.23 2.32 13.13
CA THR A 19 6.24 3.38 13.03
C THR A 19 6.11 3.95 11.64
N ALA A 20 6.89 3.43 10.73
CA ALA A 20 6.87 3.87 9.33
C ALA A 20 5.48 3.81 8.71
N ALA A 21 4.63 2.92 9.18
CA ALA A 21 3.28 2.79 8.66
C ALA A 21 2.40 4.02 8.95
N ALA A 22 2.69 4.77 9.98
CA ALA A 22 1.88 5.92 10.35
C ALA A 22 2.05 7.10 9.40
N ALA A 23 3.13 7.13 8.65
CA ALA A 23 3.45 8.25 7.77
C ALA A 23 2.59 8.32 6.52
N ASN A 24 1.84 7.27 6.19
CA ASN A 24 1.16 7.15 4.91
C ASN A 24 -0.35 6.97 5.05
N THR A 25 -0.95 7.73 5.93
CA THR A 25 -2.38 7.64 6.19
C THR A 25 -3.26 8.00 4.99
N ASN A 26 -2.72 8.75 4.03
CA ASN A 26 -3.44 9.22 2.85
C ASN A 26 -2.91 8.61 1.57
N ALA A 27 -2.43 7.39 1.65
CA ALA A 27 -1.92 6.68 0.48
C ALA A 27 -2.40 5.23 0.45
N ILE A 28 -2.68 4.76 -0.74
CA ILE A 28 -2.95 3.36 -1.03
C ILE A 28 -1.63 2.74 -1.47
N THR A 29 -1.35 1.55 -0.96
CA THR A 29 -0.16 0.79 -1.34
C THR A 29 -0.56 -0.39 -2.19
N ILE A 30 -0.02 -0.50 -3.39
CA ILE A 30 -0.18 -1.66 -4.25
C ILE A 30 1.16 -2.31 -4.52
N VAL A 31 1.14 -3.61 -4.69
CA VAL A 31 2.34 -4.42 -4.86
C VAL A 31 2.27 -5.17 -6.19
N GLY A 32 3.33 -5.13 -6.93
CA GLY A 32 3.53 -5.89 -8.15
C GLY A 32 4.99 -6.35 -8.21
N GLY A 33 5.68 -6.14 -9.31
CA GLY A 33 7.13 -6.31 -9.38
C GLY A 33 7.87 -5.41 -8.42
N THR A 34 7.33 -4.22 -8.19
CA THR A 34 7.75 -3.26 -7.17
C THR A 34 6.51 -2.80 -6.39
N THR A 35 6.70 -1.88 -5.46
CA THR A 35 5.60 -1.35 -4.67
C THR A 35 5.35 0.10 -5.06
N ALA A 36 4.08 0.48 -5.18
CA ALA A 36 3.69 1.85 -5.43
C ALA A 36 2.81 2.38 -4.29
N HIS A 37 3.04 3.64 -3.95
CA HIS A 37 2.22 4.39 -3.01
C HIS A 37 1.44 5.45 -3.77
N ILE A 38 0.14 5.42 -3.67
CA ILE A 38 -0.76 6.28 -4.42
C ILE A 38 -1.44 7.24 -3.46
N GLY A 39 -1.04 8.49 -3.50
CA GLY A 39 -1.64 9.53 -2.67
C GLY A 39 -3.06 9.86 -3.11
N TYR A 40 -3.92 10.17 -2.15
CA TYR A 40 -5.31 10.57 -2.42
C TYR A 40 -5.79 11.72 -1.54
N SER A 41 -4.88 12.44 -0.91
CA SER A 41 -5.23 13.54 -0.01
C SER A 41 -5.99 14.69 -0.70
N ASP A 42 -5.82 14.83 -2.00
CA ASP A 42 -6.46 15.83 -2.83
C ASP A 42 -7.78 15.34 -3.46
N ILE A 43 -8.24 14.15 -3.10
CA ILE A 43 -9.40 13.50 -3.70
C ILE A 43 -10.47 13.28 -2.66
N ASP A 44 -11.72 13.58 -3.01
CA ASP A 44 -12.87 13.21 -2.21
C ASP A 44 -13.29 11.77 -2.56
N LEU A 45 -12.98 10.84 -1.67
CA LEU A 45 -13.30 9.42 -1.87
C LEU A 45 -14.78 9.09 -1.74
N HIS A 46 -15.57 10.02 -1.24
CA HIS A 46 -17.02 9.85 -1.13
C HIS A 46 -17.77 10.28 -2.38
N SER A 47 -17.09 10.91 -3.31
CA SER A 47 -17.67 11.31 -4.59
C SER A 47 -17.35 10.31 -5.69
N ALA A 48 -18.24 10.17 -6.65
CA ALA A 48 -18.01 9.33 -7.82
C ALA A 48 -16.81 9.84 -8.64
N THR A 49 -16.71 11.15 -8.78
CA THR A 49 -15.59 11.77 -9.49
C THR A 49 -14.25 11.48 -8.82
N GLY A 50 -14.20 11.61 -7.49
CA GLY A 50 -12.99 11.31 -6.73
C GLY A 50 -12.58 9.85 -6.84
N GLN A 51 -13.52 8.94 -6.74
CA GLN A 51 -13.26 7.51 -6.92
C GLN A 51 -12.74 7.20 -8.32
N HIS A 52 -13.30 7.83 -9.32
CA HIS A 52 -12.83 7.68 -10.70
C HIS A 52 -11.40 8.19 -10.89
N GLN A 53 -11.08 9.33 -10.30
CA GLN A 53 -9.73 9.89 -10.35
C GLN A 53 -8.73 8.98 -9.66
N LEU A 54 -9.05 8.49 -8.48
CA LEU A 54 -8.16 7.56 -7.76
C LEU A 54 -8.03 6.24 -8.50
N GLY A 55 -9.10 5.72 -9.07
CA GLY A 55 -9.05 4.54 -9.91
C GLY A 55 -8.09 4.69 -11.09
N GLY A 56 -8.06 5.87 -11.69
CA GLY A 56 -7.11 6.20 -12.75
C GLY A 56 -5.66 6.18 -12.27
N ARG A 57 -5.42 6.74 -11.09
CA ARG A 57 -4.08 6.71 -10.47
C ARG A 57 -3.63 5.28 -10.15
N ILE A 58 -4.55 4.47 -9.65
CA ILE A 58 -4.28 3.05 -9.37
C ILE A 58 -3.88 2.31 -10.64
N ARG A 59 -4.64 2.48 -11.70
CA ARG A 59 -4.33 1.81 -12.97
C ARG A 59 -2.98 2.23 -13.52
N ARG A 60 -2.69 3.52 -13.48
CA ARG A 60 -1.40 4.03 -13.95
C ARG A 60 -0.23 3.50 -13.12
N ALA A 61 -0.38 3.47 -11.82
CA ALA A 61 0.64 2.91 -10.93
C ALA A 61 0.82 1.40 -11.17
N ALA A 62 -0.27 0.67 -11.36
CA ALA A 62 -0.21 -0.75 -11.66
C ALA A 62 0.55 -1.04 -12.97
N GLU A 63 0.35 -0.22 -13.99
CA GLU A 63 1.12 -0.32 -15.22
C GLU A 63 2.62 -0.16 -14.96
N MET A 64 2.98 0.76 -14.10
CA MET A 64 4.39 1.04 -13.80
C MET A 64 5.07 -0.07 -13.01
N ILE A 65 4.36 -0.70 -12.07
CA ILE A 65 4.95 -1.70 -11.19
C ILE A 65 4.90 -3.12 -11.74
N CYS A 66 3.99 -3.40 -12.65
CA CYS A 66 3.80 -4.75 -13.18
C CYS A 66 4.50 -4.97 -14.50
N ALA A 67 4.79 -3.91 -15.20
CA ALA A 67 5.27 -4.07 -16.54
C ALA A 67 6.31 -3.04 -16.81
N ASP A 68 7.46 -3.42 -17.06
CA ASP A 68 8.51 -2.58 -17.59
C ASP A 68 8.02 -1.86 -18.85
N GLY A 69 7.04 -0.98 -18.68
CA GLY A 69 6.38 -0.32 -19.80
C GLY A 69 5.28 -1.13 -20.45
N ALA A 70 4.46 -1.84 -19.66
CA ALA A 70 3.36 -2.61 -20.17
C ALA A 70 2.52 -1.77 -21.10
N SER A 71 2.54 -2.16 -22.31
CA SER A 71 1.66 -1.61 -23.28
C SER A 71 0.35 -2.40 -23.29
N ASN A 72 -0.66 -1.79 -23.84
CA ASN A 72 -1.93 -2.44 -24.12
C ASN A 72 -1.79 -3.66 -25.05
N LEU A 73 -0.58 -3.94 -25.51
CA LEU A 73 -0.28 -5.04 -26.43
C LEU A 73 0.05 -6.35 -25.71
N VAL A 74 0.09 -6.33 -24.37
CA VAL A 74 0.39 -7.52 -23.60
C VAL A 74 -0.79 -8.49 -23.69
N PRO A 75 -0.56 -9.77 -24.01
CA PRO A 75 -1.63 -10.75 -24.04
C PRO A 75 -2.36 -10.85 -22.69
N PHE A 76 -3.66 -11.01 -22.75
CA PHE A 76 -4.52 -11.01 -21.58
C PHE A 76 -4.15 -12.09 -20.54
N SER A 77 -3.55 -13.17 -20.98
CA SER A 77 -3.12 -14.28 -20.12
C SER A 77 -1.67 -14.19 -19.67
N SER A 78 -0.95 -13.14 -20.04
CA SER A 78 0.47 -13.00 -19.68
C SER A 78 0.64 -12.76 -18.18
N PRO A 79 1.80 -13.11 -17.59
CA PRO A 79 2.10 -12.78 -16.22
C PRO A 79 2.02 -11.28 -15.94
N THR A 80 2.40 -10.44 -16.88
CA THR A 80 2.29 -8.99 -16.77
C THR A 80 0.85 -8.54 -16.64
N ALA A 81 -0.05 -9.08 -17.48
CA ALA A 81 -1.46 -8.76 -17.40
C ALA A 81 -2.08 -9.25 -16.09
N GLN A 82 -1.67 -10.41 -15.61
CA GLN A 82 -2.12 -10.93 -14.32
C GLN A 82 -1.67 -10.04 -13.15
N CYS A 83 -0.41 -9.60 -13.17
CA CYS A 83 0.11 -8.65 -12.18
C CYS A 83 -0.72 -7.36 -12.19
N TYR A 84 -0.96 -6.81 -13.36
CA TYR A 84 -1.74 -5.58 -13.51
C TYR A 84 -3.14 -5.72 -12.91
N ARG A 85 -3.85 -6.77 -13.27
CA ARG A 85 -5.21 -7.00 -12.77
C ARG A 85 -5.24 -7.18 -11.26
N ALA A 86 -4.29 -7.94 -10.72
CA ALA A 86 -4.19 -8.15 -9.28
C ALA A 86 -3.89 -6.85 -8.54
N ALA A 87 -2.97 -6.04 -9.05
CA ALA A 87 -2.61 -4.76 -8.46
C ALA A 87 -3.78 -3.78 -8.50
N VAL A 88 -4.49 -3.70 -9.62
CA VAL A 88 -5.68 -2.84 -9.75
C VAL A 88 -6.79 -3.30 -8.82
N ALA A 89 -7.05 -4.60 -8.76
CA ALA A 89 -8.08 -5.14 -7.86
C ALA A 89 -7.78 -4.84 -6.39
N ASP A 90 -6.53 -4.98 -6.00
CA ASP A 90 -6.10 -4.66 -4.63
C ASP A 90 -6.26 -3.16 -4.34
N GLY A 91 -5.81 -2.31 -5.24
CA GLY A 91 -5.96 -0.86 -5.09
C GLY A 91 -7.41 -0.41 -5.03
N VAL A 92 -8.26 -0.95 -5.88
CA VAL A 92 -9.70 -0.65 -5.89
C VAL A 92 -10.36 -1.13 -4.60
N SER A 93 -9.99 -2.29 -4.10
CA SER A 93 -10.49 -2.81 -2.83
C SER A 93 -10.15 -1.87 -1.67
N GLN A 94 -8.92 -1.39 -1.61
CA GLN A 94 -8.50 -0.42 -0.60
C GLN A 94 -9.27 0.90 -0.74
N MET A 95 -9.46 1.38 -1.95
CA MET A 95 -10.21 2.60 -2.23
C MET A 95 -11.66 2.48 -1.72
N ARG A 96 -12.31 1.37 -1.99
CA ARG A 96 -13.68 1.12 -1.52
C ARG A 96 -13.77 1.07 -0.01
N ALA A 97 -12.81 0.43 0.64
CA ALA A 97 -12.75 0.37 2.10
C ALA A 97 -12.61 1.77 2.72
N LEU A 98 -11.85 2.65 2.09
CA LEU A 98 -11.71 4.04 2.53
C LEU A 98 -12.97 4.85 2.29
N GLY A 99 -13.66 4.63 1.18
CA GLY A 99 -14.88 5.34 0.84
C GLY A 99 -16.09 4.99 1.71
N THR A 100 -16.02 3.89 2.45
CA THR A 100 -17.12 3.45 3.34
C THR A 100 -16.93 3.87 4.79
N ARG A 101 -15.86 4.56 5.10
CA ARG A 101 -15.59 5.05 6.46
C ARG A 101 -16.34 6.31 6.80
#